data_7a481838b8aeada0b83f0e08f7b5fb9b
#
_entry.id   7a481838b8aeada0b83f0e08f7b5fb9b
#
_cell.length_a   1.000
_cell.length_b   1.000
_cell.length_c   1.000
_cell.angle_alpha   90.00
_cell.angle_beta   90.00
_cell.angle_gamma   90.00
#
_symmetry.space_group_name_H-M   'P 1'
#
loop_
_entity.id
_entity.type
_entity.pdbx_description
1 polymer ?
#
loop_
_entity_poly.entity_id
_entity_poly.type
_entity_poly.pdbx_seq_one_letter_code
_entity_poly.pdbx_strand_id
1 'polypeptide(L)'
;MITNGFTYIAVLIFMASILITLQSVKDWKFFEYVPPIVLLYLGTMILCTVKFWDLEATAPAYSAMKNNILYAMIFLMLLRCDIRQVMKLGPKMLFTFFIASISISIGFILTYAIMHNYLGEGSWKALAALCGSWMGGSGNMVAVQAALNISEADMGYALVIDSIDYSMWVMFLLWAITRAPQFNKWTKADTTALDEVSRSLEATMIENKKEITFQSMMLLIGSALFVSAITQNLGTYFNGIMPFFDKATWTVISITVIALVGAMSPLGKVAGSSELSNVFLYTVVALLASRANLAELRDAPIWILSGFMILGFHGIVMVIMAKIFKLDMFTSAVASLANIGGTASAPVLAAAYSGSLVPVAILMALMGYIVGTFGGLITGNIMSIFG
;
A
#
# COMPACT_ATOMS: atom_id res chain seq x y z
N MET A 1 -24.78 -15.62 -16.81
CA MET A 1 -23.82 -16.01 -15.76
C MET A 1 -22.59 -16.62 -16.42
N ILE A 2 -21.38 -16.12 -16.16
CA ILE A 2 -20.12 -16.62 -16.73
C ILE A 2 -19.66 -17.84 -15.93
N THR A 3 -19.41 -18.95 -16.61
CA THR A 3 -18.89 -20.21 -16.01
C THR A 3 -17.48 -20.54 -16.49
N ASN A 4 -17.06 -19.99 -17.64
CA ASN A 4 -15.74 -20.22 -18.21
C ASN A 4 -14.69 -19.39 -17.46
N GLY A 5 -13.65 -20.06 -16.92
CA GLY A 5 -12.61 -19.42 -16.12
C GLY A 5 -11.77 -18.38 -16.89
N PHE A 6 -11.48 -18.64 -18.19
CA PHE A 6 -10.73 -17.68 -19.01
C PHE A 6 -11.57 -16.41 -19.28
N THR A 7 -12.85 -16.57 -19.65
CA THR A 7 -13.77 -15.44 -19.87
C THR A 7 -13.92 -14.61 -18.60
N TYR A 8 -14.01 -15.25 -17.43
CA TYR A 8 -14.07 -14.59 -16.14
C TYR A 8 -12.82 -13.71 -15.89
N ILE A 9 -11.61 -14.25 -16.04
CA ILE A 9 -10.36 -13.51 -15.88
C ILE A 9 -10.25 -12.36 -16.90
N ALA A 10 -10.63 -12.63 -18.18
CA ALA A 10 -10.58 -11.63 -19.24
C ALA A 10 -11.48 -10.42 -18.93
N VAL A 11 -12.69 -10.65 -18.42
CA VAL A 11 -13.63 -9.59 -18.01
C VAL A 11 -13.01 -8.74 -16.88
N LEU A 12 -12.43 -9.36 -15.84
CA LEU A 12 -11.83 -8.64 -14.72
C LEU A 12 -10.67 -7.74 -15.17
N ILE A 13 -9.77 -8.27 -16.02
CA ILE A 13 -8.64 -7.49 -16.55
C ILE A 13 -9.14 -6.38 -17.46
N PHE A 14 -10.16 -6.64 -18.28
CA PHE A 14 -10.73 -5.64 -19.18
C PHE A 14 -11.41 -4.50 -18.41
N MET A 15 -12.14 -4.78 -17.33
CA MET A 15 -12.67 -3.74 -16.44
C MET A 15 -11.58 -2.85 -15.86
N ALA A 16 -10.48 -3.45 -15.37
CA ALA A 16 -9.33 -2.70 -14.88
C ALA A 16 -8.75 -1.81 -15.99
N SER A 17 -8.58 -2.33 -17.20
CA SER A 17 -8.00 -1.58 -18.33
C SER A 17 -8.85 -0.38 -18.74
N ILE A 18 -10.19 -0.54 -18.76
CA ILE A 18 -11.12 0.57 -19.06
C ILE A 18 -10.97 1.69 -18.02
N LEU A 19 -10.98 1.35 -16.71
CA LEU A 19 -10.91 2.35 -15.65
C LEU A 19 -9.60 3.14 -15.68
N ILE A 20 -8.47 2.47 -15.90
CA ILE A 20 -7.16 3.11 -16.00
C ILE A 20 -7.09 3.99 -17.25
N THR A 21 -7.63 3.51 -18.39
CA THR A 21 -7.66 4.29 -19.63
C THR A 21 -8.54 5.53 -19.48
N LEU A 22 -9.70 5.42 -18.85
CA LEU A 22 -10.59 6.57 -18.58
C LEU A 22 -9.91 7.62 -17.70
N GLN A 23 -9.16 7.19 -16.69
CA GLN A 23 -8.35 8.11 -15.87
C GLN A 23 -7.30 8.85 -16.70
N SER A 24 -6.63 8.16 -17.65
CA SER A 24 -5.54 8.74 -18.43
C SER A 24 -6.00 9.67 -19.57
N VAL A 25 -7.21 9.42 -20.11
CA VAL A 25 -7.73 10.19 -21.27
C VAL A 25 -8.48 11.45 -20.84
N LYS A 26 -9.06 11.45 -19.67
CA LYS A 26 -9.83 12.58 -19.13
C LYS A 26 -9.30 12.96 -17.76
N ASP A 27 -8.78 14.18 -17.64
CA ASP A 27 -8.47 14.82 -16.34
C ASP A 27 -9.76 15.10 -15.55
N TRP A 28 -10.51 14.06 -15.26
CA TRP A 28 -11.69 14.20 -14.42
C TRP A 28 -11.26 14.34 -12.98
N LYS A 29 -11.58 15.48 -12.35
CA LYS A 29 -11.40 15.72 -10.91
C LYS A 29 -12.00 14.61 -10.04
N PHE A 30 -12.96 13.85 -10.58
CA PHE A 30 -13.55 12.70 -9.92
C PHE A 30 -12.50 11.65 -9.52
N PHE A 31 -11.51 11.35 -10.38
CA PHE A 31 -10.45 10.38 -10.08
C PHE A 31 -9.41 10.89 -9.06
N GLU A 32 -9.39 12.19 -8.77
CA GLU A 32 -8.60 12.75 -7.66
C GLU A 32 -9.18 12.35 -6.30
N TYR A 33 -10.52 12.20 -6.21
CA TYR A 33 -11.24 11.85 -4.99
C TYR A 33 -11.53 10.34 -4.87
N VAL A 34 -11.77 9.66 -6.00
CA VAL A 34 -12.09 8.23 -6.02
C VAL A 34 -11.09 7.50 -6.92
N PRO A 35 -10.04 6.87 -6.32
CA PRO A 35 -9.03 6.15 -7.09
C PRO A 35 -9.62 5.03 -7.94
N PRO A 36 -9.11 4.77 -9.17
CA PRO A 36 -9.61 3.72 -10.05
C PRO A 36 -9.65 2.32 -9.42
N ILE A 37 -8.72 2.04 -8.50
CA ILE A 37 -8.67 0.76 -7.78
C ILE A 37 -9.91 0.52 -6.92
N VAL A 38 -10.45 1.58 -6.33
CA VAL A 38 -11.69 1.53 -5.52
C VAL A 38 -12.91 1.31 -6.41
N LEU A 39 -12.97 2.03 -7.55
CA LEU A 39 -14.05 1.83 -8.53
C LEU A 39 -14.02 0.40 -9.11
N LEU A 40 -12.83 -0.13 -9.36
CA LEU A 40 -12.65 -1.51 -9.82
C LEU A 40 -13.18 -2.48 -8.76
N TYR A 41 -12.81 -2.28 -7.49
CA TYR A 41 -13.25 -3.15 -6.40
C TYR A 41 -14.78 -3.10 -6.26
N LEU A 42 -15.37 -1.90 -6.12
CA LEU A 42 -16.81 -1.73 -5.95
C LEU A 42 -17.60 -2.23 -7.18
N GLY A 43 -17.15 -1.89 -8.39
CA GLY A 43 -17.80 -2.35 -9.63
C GLY A 43 -17.77 -3.87 -9.77
N THR A 44 -16.65 -4.49 -9.47
CA THR A 44 -16.49 -5.95 -9.50
C THR A 44 -17.34 -6.63 -8.41
N MET A 45 -17.38 -6.06 -7.19
CA MET A 45 -18.22 -6.55 -6.10
C MET A 45 -19.71 -6.44 -6.43
N ILE A 46 -20.17 -5.36 -7.09
CA ILE A 46 -21.55 -5.24 -7.58
C ILE A 46 -21.86 -6.37 -8.57
N LEU A 47 -20.98 -6.63 -9.54
CA LEU A 47 -21.16 -7.73 -10.51
C LEU A 47 -21.20 -9.10 -9.81
N CYS A 48 -20.41 -9.32 -8.77
CA CYS A 48 -20.49 -10.52 -7.95
C CYS A 48 -21.85 -10.63 -7.24
N THR A 49 -22.33 -9.54 -6.64
CA THR A 49 -23.61 -9.49 -5.93
C THR A 49 -24.79 -9.82 -6.84
N VAL A 50 -24.77 -9.36 -8.10
CA VAL A 50 -25.81 -9.69 -9.09
C VAL A 50 -25.58 -11.04 -9.80
N LYS A 51 -24.61 -11.85 -9.33
CA LYS A 51 -24.28 -13.18 -9.84
C LYS A 51 -23.92 -13.18 -11.33
N PHE A 52 -23.12 -12.20 -11.78
CA PHE A 52 -22.68 -12.09 -13.17
C PHE A 52 -21.80 -13.28 -13.61
N TRP A 53 -21.06 -13.89 -12.67
CA TRP A 53 -20.32 -15.14 -12.83
C TRP A 53 -20.71 -16.17 -11.77
N ASP A 54 -20.44 -17.45 -12.09
CA ASP A 54 -20.59 -18.57 -11.18
C ASP A 54 -19.34 -18.71 -10.28
N LEU A 55 -19.52 -18.65 -8.96
CA LEU A 55 -18.41 -18.67 -8.01
C LEU A 55 -17.72 -20.04 -7.95
N GLU A 56 -18.48 -21.15 -8.06
CA GLU A 56 -17.92 -22.51 -8.02
C GLU A 56 -17.19 -22.84 -9.32
N ALA A 57 -17.82 -22.59 -10.47
CA ALA A 57 -17.23 -22.86 -11.77
C ALA A 57 -15.96 -22.03 -12.03
N THR A 58 -15.87 -20.82 -11.52
CA THR A 58 -14.70 -19.93 -11.68
C THR A 58 -13.64 -20.08 -10.58
N ALA A 59 -13.88 -20.85 -9.51
CA ALA A 59 -12.96 -21.01 -8.37
C ALA A 59 -11.57 -21.53 -8.77
N PRO A 60 -11.39 -22.50 -9.68
CA PRO A 60 -10.06 -22.95 -10.09
C PRO A 60 -9.23 -21.83 -10.77
N ALA A 61 -9.87 -21.07 -11.68
CA ALA A 61 -9.21 -19.95 -12.37
C ALA A 61 -8.85 -18.81 -11.40
N TYR A 62 -9.76 -18.47 -10.48
CA TYR A 62 -9.51 -17.51 -9.40
C TYR A 62 -8.28 -17.91 -8.58
N SER A 63 -8.26 -19.13 -8.03
CA SER A 63 -7.19 -19.60 -7.15
C SER A 63 -5.83 -19.66 -7.87
N ALA A 64 -5.82 -20.14 -9.12
CA ALA A 64 -4.60 -20.21 -9.91
C ALA A 64 -4.02 -18.81 -10.18
N MET A 65 -4.86 -17.87 -10.62
CA MET A 65 -4.41 -16.49 -10.89
C MET A 65 -4.01 -15.75 -9.62
N LYS A 66 -4.87 -15.78 -8.58
CA LYS A 66 -4.60 -15.09 -7.31
C LYS A 66 -3.26 -15.52 -6.71
N ASN A 67 -3.06 -16.81 -6.49
CA ASN A 67 -1.91 -17.30 -5.76
C ASN A 67 -0.58 -17.05 -6.51
N ASN A 68 -0.58 -17.10 -7.84
CA ASN A 68 0.64 -16.89 -8.61
C ASN A 68 0.96 -15.41 -8.83
N ILE A 69 -0.05 -14.60 -9.15
CA ILE A 69 0.14 -13.18 -9.48
C ILE A 69 0.36 -12.33 -8.22
N LEU A 70 -0.27 -12.66 -7.09
CA LEU A 70 -0.08 -11.96 -5.82
C LEU A 70 1.40 -11.90 -5.40
N TYR A 71 2.04 -13.04 -5.34
CA TYR A 71 3.45 -13.09 -4.91
C TYR A 71 4.39 -12.48 -5.96
N ALA A 72 4.11 -12.66 -7.26
CA ALA A 72 4.83 -11.97 -8.32
C ALA A 72 4.71 -10.43 -8.22
N MET A 73 3.53 -9.93 -7.87
CA MET A 73 3.28 -8.51 -7.59
C MET A 73 4.13 -8.00 -6.42
N ILE A 74 4.13 -8.71 -5.28
CA ILE A 74 4.91 -8.34 -4.09
C ILE A 74 6.40 -8.28 -4.43
N PHE A 75 6.91 -9.25 -5.18
CA PHE A 75 8.31 -9.24 -5.65
C PHE A 75 8.63 -7.98 -6.45
N LEU A 76 7.85 -7.67 -7.48
CA LEU A 76 8.08 -6.51 -8.36
C LEU A 76 7.99 -5.18 -7.61
N MET A 77 7.06 -5.08 -6.65
CA MET A 77 6.89 -3.89 -5.82
C MET A 77 8.12 -3.63 -4.95
N LEU A 78 8.64 -4.68 -4.30
CA LEU A 78 9.81 -4.59 -3.43
C LEU A 78 11.13 -4.49 -4.21
N LEU A 79 11.18 -4.98 -5.45
CA LEU A 79 12.36 -4.89 -6.31
C LEU A 79 12.81 -3.44 -6.59
N ARG A 80 11.95 -2.47 -6.35
CA ARG A 80 12.23 -1.03 -6.47
C ARG A 80 12.88 -0.42 -5.22
N CYS A 81 12.93 -1.18 -4.12
CA CYS A 81 13.32 -0.68 -2.81
C CYS A 81 14.80 -0.92 -2.53
N ASP A 82 15.71 -0.25 -3.26
CA ASP A 82 17.14 -0.30 -2.97
C ASP A 82 17.42 0.43 -1.64
N ILE A 83 17.67 -0.36 -0.58
CA ILE A 83 17.92 0.16 0.78
C ILE A 83 19.08 1.16 0.80
N ARG A 84 20.09 1.00 -0.09
CA ARG A 84 21.23 1.92 -0.17
C ARG A 84 20.81 3.33 -0.62
N GLN A 85 19.80 3.43 -1.48
CA GLN A 85 19.25 4.74 -1.90
C GLN A 85 18.38 5.34 -0.80
N VAL A 86 17.60 4.53 -0.12
CA VAL A 86 16.77 4.96 1.01
C VAL A 86 17.64 5.56 2.13
N MET A 87 18.80 4.97 2.41
CA MET A 87 19.73 5.50 3.43
C MET A 87 20.29 6.90 3.11
N LYS A 88 20.25 7.34 1.83
CA LYS A 88 20.64 8.71 1.43
C LYS A 88 19.68 9.80 1.94
N LEU A 89 18.48 9.45 2.38
CA LEU A 89 17.54 10.39 3.01
C LEU A 89 18.09 11.03 4.29
N GLY A 90 19.07 10.40 4.90
CA GLY A 90 19.65 10.86 6.14
C GLY A 90 18.81 10.55 7.39
N PRO A 91 19.39 10.69 8.58
CA PRO A 91 18.79 10.20 9.82
C PRO A 91 17.51 10.94 10.21
N LYS A 92 17.40 12.25 9.94
CA LYS A 92 16.21 13.04 10.32
C LYS A 92 14.96 12.57 9.57
N MET A 93 15.07 12.32 8.25
CA MET A 93 13.93 11.89 7.43
C MET A 93 13.55 10.45 7.72
N LEU A 94 14.54 9.55 7.86
CA LEU A 94 14.32 8.17 8.26
C LEU A 94 13.63 8.08 9.62
N PHE A 95 14.11 8.83 10.60
CA PHE A 95 13.51 8.91 11.92
C PHE A 95 12.06 9.40 11.87
N THR A 96 11.79 10.46 11.10
CA THR A 96 10.43 11.00 10.98
C THR A 96 9.49 10.00 10.28
N PHE A 97 9.98 9.27 9.28
CA PHE A 97 9.21 8.21 8.64
C PHE A 97 8.80 7.11 9.65
N PHE A 98 9.73 6.63 10.48
CA PHE A 98 9.43 5.62 11.49
C PHE A 98 8.51 6.15 12.60
N ILE A 99 8.65 7.42 13.00
CA ILE A 99 7.67 8.06 13.89
C ILE A 99 6.27 8.01 13.28
N ALA A 100 6.14 8.34 11.99
CA ALA A 100 4.86 8.28 11.30
C ALA A 100 4.30 6.84 11.28
N SER A 101 5.13 5.84 10.95
CA SER A 101 4.71 4.43 10.96
C SER A 101 4.25 3.97 12.35
N ILE A 102 5.02 4.29 13.40
CA ILE A 102 4.67 3.94 14.78
C ILE A 102 3.39 4.66 15.23
N SER A 103 3.22 5.93 14.88
CA SER A 103 2.02 6.69 15.24
C SER A 103 0.76 6.16 14.55
N ILE A 104 0.88 5.64 13.33
CA ILE A 104 -0.19 4.91 12.64
C ILE A 104 -0.53 3.64 13.40
N SER A 105 0.45 2.78 13.74
CA SER A 105 0.22 1.59 14.58
C SER A 105 -0.50 1.92 15.86
N ILE A 106 -0.04 2.94 16.59
CA ILE A 106 -0.67 3.38 17.84
C ILE A 106 -2.12 3.81 17.57
N GLY A 107 -2.37 4.55 16.50
CA GLY A 107 -3.72 4.96 16.09
C GLY A 107 -4.64 3.76 15.88
N PHE A 108 -4.18 2.73 15.16
CA PHE A 108 -4.94 1.50 14.95
C PHE A 108 -5.22 0.76 16.25
N ILE A 109 -4.20 0.56 17.10
CA ILE A 109 -4.32 -0.14 18.38
C ILE A 109 -5.30 0.58 19.31
N LEU A 110 -5.15 1.90 19.48
CA LEU A 110 -6.03 2.68 20.36
C LEU A 110 -7.46 2.71 19.84
N THR A 111 -7.64 2.92 18.54
CA THR A 111 -8.98 2.92 17.95
C THR A 111 -9.63 1.55 18.10
N TYR A 112 -8.91 0.46 17.84
CA TYR A 112 -9.45 -0.87 17.99
C TYR A 112 -9.79 -1.20 19.46
N ALA A 113 -8.93 -0.84 20.40
CA ALA A 113 -9.22 -0.99 21.83
C ALA A 113 -10.51 -0.28 22.27
N ILE A 114 -10.87 0.85 21.63
CA ILE A 114 -12.10 1.59 21.91
C ILE A 114 -13.30 1.02 21.14
N MET A 115 -13.09 0.59 19.89
CA MET A 115 -14.17 0.31 18.93
C MET A 115 -14.44 -1.18 18.70
N HIS A 116 -13.63 -2.11 19.24
CA HIS A 116 -13.72 -3.56 18.92
C HIS A 116 -15.12 -4.14 19.13
N ASN A 117 -15.83 -3.73 20.20
CA ASN A 117 -17.20 -4.18 20.46
C ASN A 117 -18.22 -3.73 19.38
N TYR A 118 -17.92 -2.68 18.62
CA TYR A 118 -18.79 -2.12 17.59
C TYR A 118 -18.43 -2.62 16.19
N LEU A 119 -17.17 -3.02 15.97
CA LEU A 119 -16.66 -3.46 14.66
C LEU A 119 -16.91 -4.95 14.39
N GLY A 120 -17.22 -5.71 15.41
CA GLY A 120 -17.47 -7.15 15.31
C GLY A 120 -16.23 -8.02 15.51
N GLU A 121 -16.46 -9.30 15.78
CA GLU A 121 -15.42 -10.29 16.05
C GLU A 121 -14.50 -10.47 14.84
N GLY A 122 -13.19 -10.52 15.06
CA GLY A 122 -12.19 -10.72 14.00
C GLY A 122 -11.90 -9.49 13.13
N SER A 123 -12.59 -8.36 13.33
CA SER A 123 -12.41 -7.11 12.56
C SER A 123 -10.98 -6.54 12.64
N TRP A 124 -10.21 -6.90 13.67
CA TRP A 124 -8.79 -6.56 13.76
C TRP A 124 -7.98 -7.01 12.54
N LYS A 125 -8.37 -8.08 11.87
CA LYS A 125 -7.69 -8.59 10.68
C LYS A 125 -7.80 -7.58 9.52
N ALA A 126 -9.01 -7.10 9.22
CA ALA A 126 -9.23 -6.11 8.17
C ALA A 126 -8.52 -4.78 8.50
N LEU A 127 -8.54 -4.36 9.77
CA LEU A 127 -7.76 -3.20 10.22
C LEU A 127 -6.26 -3.43 10.14
N ALA A 128 -5.76 -4.66 10.36
CA ALA A 128 -4.35 -5.00 10.16
C ALA A 128 -3.94 -4.86 8.67
N ALA A 129 -4.81 -5.29 7.74
CA ALA A 129 -4.58 -5.10 6.31
C ALA A 129 -4.58 -3.61 5.93
N LEU A 130 -5.52 -2.83 6.46
CA LEU A 130 -5.56 -1.38 6.28
C LEU A 130 -4.31 -0.70 6.87
N CYS A 131 -3.85 -1.13 8.03
CA CYS A 131 -2.59 -0.65 8.64
C CYS A 131 -1.40 -0.93 7.72
N GLY A 132 -1.34 -2.11 7.11
CA GLY A 132 -0.36 -2.45 6.08
C GLY A 132 -0.42 -1.52 4.86
N SER A 133 -1.64 -1.15 4.42
CA SER A 133 -1.85 -0.15 3.37
C SER A 133 -1.35 1.23 3.79
N TRP A 134 -1.69 1.66 4.99
CA TRP A 134 -1.34 2.98 5.52
C TRP A 134 0.10 3.10 5.99
N MET A 135 0.89 2.05 5.93
CA MET A 135 2.35 2.09 6.11
C MET A 135 3.13 1.84 4.82
N GLY A 136 2.48 1.30 3.77
CA GLY A 136 3.22 0.88 2.61
C GLY A 136 2.42 0.75 1.31
N GLY A 137 1.14 1.15 1.32
CA GLY A 137 0.28 1.15 0.13
C GLY A 137 -0.47 -0.17 -0.09
N SER A 138 -1.38 -0.17 -1.08
CA SER A 138 -2.34 -1.25 -1.35
C SER A 138 -1.70 -2.64 -1.57
N GLY A 139 -0.47 -2.70 -2.06
CA GLY A 139 0.24 -3.97 -2.21
C GLY A 139 0.52 -4.65 -0.86
N ASN A 140 0.87 -3.88 0.18
CA ASN A 140 1.04 -4.40 1.53
C ASN A 140 -0.29 -4.80 2.17
N MET A 141 -1.39 -4.07 1.87
CA MET A 141 -2.74 -4.46 2.29
C MET A 141 -3.05 -5.88 1.81
N VAL A 142 -2.84 -6.15 0.54
CA VAL A 142 -3.11 -7.47 -0.08
C VAL A 142 -2.16 -8.55 0.47
N ALA A 143 -0.90 -8.19 0.77
CA ALA A 143 0.04 -9.11 1.40
C ALA A 143 -0.39 -9.51 2.82
N VAL A 144 -0.85 -8.55 3.62
CA VAL A 144 -1.40 -8.82 4.97
C VAL A 144 -2.70 -9.61 4.89
N GLN A 145 -3.59 -9.30 3.92
CA GLN A 145 -4.79 -10.09 3.66
C GLN A 145 -4.46 -11.57 3.44
N ALA A 146 -3.47 -11.85 2.59
CA ALA A 146 -3.04 -13.22 2.31
C ALA A 146 -2.44 -13.90 3.55
N ALA A 147 -1.61 -13.19 4.32
CA ALA A 147 -0.96 -13.72 5.51
C ALA A 147 -1.94 -14.02 6.66
N LEU A 148 -3.01 -13.25 6.81
CA LEU A 148 -4.03 -13.43 7.86
C LEU A 148 -5.28 -14.18 7.40
N ASN A 149 -5.33 -14.63 6.13
CA ASN A 149 -6.49 -15.27 5.52
C ASN A 149 -7.80 -14.47 5.71
N ILE A 150 -7.74 -13.16 5.43
CA ILE A 150 -8.88 -12.26 5.63
C ILE A 150 -9.92 -12.51 4.54
N SER A 151 -11.19 -12.54 4.94
CA SER A 151 -12.30 -12.72 4.00
C SER A 151 -12.40 -11.54 3.01
N GLU A 152 -12.93 -11.81 1.83
CA GLU A 152 -13.12 -10.77 0.82
C GLU A 152 -14.15 -9.71 1.25
N ALA A 153 -15.11 -10.10 2.09
CA ALA A 153 -16.10 -9.21 2.66
C ALA A 153 -15.47 -8.20 3.64
N ASP A 154 -14.63 -8.69 4.57
CA ASP A 154 -13.94 -7.83 5.53
C ASP A 154 -12.99 -6.85 4.83
N MET A 155 -12.36 -7.27 3.74
CA MET A 155 -11.53 -6.38 2.92
C MET A 155 -12.31 -5.23 2.29
N GLY A 156 -13.60 -5.43 2.01
CA GLY A 156 -14.49 -4.36 1.53
C GLY A 156 -14.53 -3.17 2.48
N TYR A 157 -14.64 -3.41 3.78
CA TYR A 157 -14.58 -2.35 4.80
C TYR A 157 -13.25 -1.62 4.80
N ALA A 158 -12.13 -2.35 4.78
CA ALA A 158 -10.79 -1.75 4.74
C ALA A 158 -10.61 -0.83 3.53
N LEU A 159 -11.10 -1.22 2.35
CA LEU A 159 -11.00 -0.42 1.13
C LEU A 159 -11.92 0.81 1.13
N VAL A 160 -13.08 0.74 1.76
CA VAL A 160 -13.97 1.91 1.93
C VAL A 160 -13.29 2.95 2.81
N ILE A 161 -12.72 2.55 3.94
CA ILE A 161 -11.94 3.44 4.82
C ILE A 161 -10.74 4.01 4.04
N ASP A 162 -9.95 3.14 3.40
CA ASP A 162 -8.78 3.56 2.61
C ASP A 162 -9.13 4.63 1.57
N SER A 163 -10.30 4.53 0.94
CA SER A 163 -10.73 5.52 -0.05
C SER A 163 -11.17 6.85 0.57
N ILE A 164 -12.07 6.80 1.54
CA ILE A 164 -12.72 8.00 2.09
C ILE A 164 -11.76 8.75 3.02
N ASP A 165 -11.23 8.05 4.02
CA ASP A 165 -10.44 8.67 5.06
C ASP A 165 -9.07 9.12 4.52
N TYR A 166 -8.46 8.32 3.64
CA TYR A 166 -7.25 8.70 2.93
C TYR A 166 -7.43 9.99 2.11
N SER A 167 -8.53 10.09 1.35
CA SER A 167 -8.78 11.29 0.53
C SER A 167 -8.93 12.54 1.38
N MET A 168 -9.62 12.43 2.51
CA MET A 168 -9.75 13.53 3.48
C MET A 168 -8.40 13.89 4.11
N TRP A 169 -7.55 12.88 4.40
CA TRP A 169 -6.22 13.11 4.94
C TRP A 169 -5.29 13.82 3.96
N VAL A 170 -5.31 13.42 2.69
CA VAL A 170 -4.55 14.11 1.62
C VAL A 170 -4.96 15.57 1.53
N MET A 171 -6.27 15.86 1.47
CA MET A 171 -6.77 17.23 1.42
C MET A 171 -6.35 18.04 2.66
N PHE A 172 -6.41 17.43 3.84
CA PHE A 172 -5.95 18.06 5.07
C PHE A 172 -4.45 18.39 5.02
N LEU A 173 -3.60 17.48 4.56
CA LEU A 173 -2.15 17.71 4.47
C LEU A 173 -1.81 18.74 3.39
N LEU A 174 -2.49 18.75 2.25
CA LEU A 174 -2.31 19.79 1.22
C LEU A 174 -2.71 21.17 1.73
N TRP A 175 -3.75 21.26 2.55
CA TRP A 175 -4.09 22.50 3.25
C TRP A 175 -3.05 22.86 4.32
N ALA A 176 -2.64 21.89 5.14
CA ALA A 176 -1.70 22.10 6.24
C ALA A 176 -0.33 22.59 5.77
N ILE A 177 0.15 22.10 4.61
CA ILE A 177 1.47 22.48 4.07
C ILE A 177 1.52 23.96 3.68
N THR A 178 0.40 24.59 3.37
CA THR A 178 0.32 26.06 3.13
C THR A 178 0.65 26.87 4.39
N ARG A 179 0.56 26.25 5.56
CA ARG A 179 0.88 26.84 6.87
C ARG A 179 2.29 26.50 7.37
N ALA A 180 3.16 25.95 6.49
CA ALA A 180 4.52 25.54 6.83
C ALA A 180 5.34 26.64 7.52
N PRO A 181 5.32 27.94 7.13
CA PRO A 181 6.11 28.96 7.81
C PRO A 181 5.71 29.14 9.28
N GLN A 182 4.39 29.13 9.59
CA GLN A 182 3.87 29.24 10.95
C GLN A 182 4.23 28.02 11.80
N PHE A 183 4.06 26.83 11.22
CA PHE A 183 4.37 25.56 11.87
C PHE A 183 5.87 25.45 12.19
N ASN A 184 6.75 25.74 11.22
CA ASN A 184 8.18 25.67 11.38
C ASN A 184 8.68 26.67 12.44
N LYS A 185 8.10 27.87 12.50
CA LYS A 185 8.38 28.84 13.58
C LYS A 185 7.97 28.29 14.94
N TRP A 186 6.79 27.66 15.01
CA TRP A 186 6.29 27.09 16.26
C TRP A 186 7.13 25.89 16.73
N THR A 187 7.53 24.97 15.83
CA THR A 187 8.39 23.82 16.16
C THR A 187 9.85 24.22 16.37
N LYS A 188 10.28 25.39 15.89
CA LYS A 188 11.69 25.84 15.83
C LYS A 188 12.52 24.91 14.92
N ALA A 189 11.94 24.48 13.80
CA ALA A 189 12.60 23.57 12.87
C ALA A 189 13.73 24.24 12.08
N ASP A 190 14.80 23.47 11.84
CA ASP A 190 15.86 23.82 10.90
C ASP A 190 15.64 23.06 9.59
N THR A 191 15.55 23.82 8.49
CA THR A 191 15.28 23.28 7.15
C THR A 191 16.52 23.18 6.26
N THR A 192 17.71 23.57 6.72
CA THR A 192 18.93 23.59 5.91
C THR A 192 19.34 22.20 5.40
N ALA A 193 19.20 21.17 6.23
CA ALA A 193 19.46 19.78 5.84
C ALA A 193 18.52 19.27 4.72
N LEU A 194 17.30 19.81 4.62
CA LEU A 194 16.34 19.45 3.59
C LEU A 194 16.82 19.87 2.19
N ASP A 195 17.38 21.08 2.09
CA ASP A 195 17.88 21.63 0.82
C ASP A 195 19.13 20.87 0.33
N GLU A 196 19.99 20.40 1.23
CA GLU A 196 21.19 19.61 0.89
C GLU A 196 20.80 18.23 0.34
N VAL A 197 19.88 17.53 1.00
CA VAL A 197 19.38 16.22 0.57
C VAL A 197 18.68 16.34 -0.77
N SER A 198 17.85 17.36 -0.97
CA SER A 198 17.15 17.62 -2.23
C SER A 198 18.12 17.71 -3.41
N ARG A 199 19.17 18.54 -3.34
CA ARG A 199 20.17 18.73 -4.39
C ARG A 199 20.91 17.44 -4.73
N SER A 200 21.27 16.63 -3.72
CA SER A 200 22.00 15.39 -3.92
C SER A 200 21.19 14.31 -4.63
N LEU A 201 19.86 14.26 -4.37
CA LEU A 201 18.96 13.27 -4.94
C LEU A 201 18.50 13.65 -6.35
N GLU A 202 18.29 14.93 -6.64
CA GLU A 202 17.90 15.42 -7.96
C GLU A 202 18.92 15.01 -9.04
N ALA A 203 20.21 15.18 -8.75
CA ALA A 203 21.31 14.77 -9.62
C ALA A 203 21.28 13.25 -9.90
N THR A 204 20.97 12.43 -8.89
CA THR A 204 20.96 10.95 -9.02
C THR A 204 19.76 10.45 -9.84
N MET A 205 18.60 11.12 -9.79
CA MET A 205 17.39 10.68 -10.50
C MET A 205 17.41 11.00 -12.01
N ILE A 206 18.05 12.10 -12.41
CA ILE A 206 18.20 12.47 -13.82
C ILE A 206 19.03 11.42 -14.56
N GLU A 207 20.03 10.84 -13.90
CA GLU A 207 20.96 9.85 -14.50
C GLU A 207 20.34 8.46 -14.72
N ASN A 208 19.21 8.12 -14.07
CA ASN A 208 18.65 6.77 -14.04
C ASN A 208 17.39 6.54 -14.87
N LYS A 209 16.97 7.46 -15.75
CA LYS A 209 15.82 7.25 -16.65
C LYS A 209 16.16 6.21 -17.72
N LYS A 210 15.74 4.97 -17.52
CA LYS A 210 15.81 3.91 -18.51
C LYS A 210 14.47 3.73 -19.21
N GLU A 211 14.51 3.49 -20.51
CA GLU A 211 13.31 3.17 -21.30
C GLU A 211 12.81 1.75 -21.01
N ILE A 212 11.50 1.60 -21.01
CA ILE A 212 10.85 0.28 -20.92
C ILE A 212 10.96 -0.39 -22.28
N THR A 213 11.62 -1.55 -22.32
CA THR A 213 11.81 -2.34 -23.53
C THR A 213 11.12 -3.70 -23.42
N PHE A 214 10.93 -4.37 -24.56
CA PHE A 214 10.42 -5.74 -24.57
C PHE A 214 11.28 -6.68 -23.70
N GLN A 215 12.61 -6.56 -23.80
CA GLN A 215 13.54 -7.35 -23.02
C GLN A 215 13.41 -7.11 -21.52
N SER A 216 13.25 -5.84 -21.11
CA SER A 216 13.06 -5.50 -19.69
C SER A 216 11.75 -6.09 -19.15
N MET A 217 10.66 -6.01 -19.91
CA MET A 217 9.36 -6.57 -19.51
C MET A 217 9.41 -8.10 -19.43
N MET A 218 10.02 -8.77 -20.41
CA MET A 218 10.18 -10.24 -20.38
C MET A 218 11.01 -10.70 -19.18
N LEU A 219 12.12 -10.00 -18.87
CA LEU A 219 12.96 -10.31 -17.72
C LEU A 219 12.18 -10.13 -16.40
N LEU A 220 11.41 -9.05 -16.27
CA LEU A 220 10.61 -8.77 -15.07
C LEU A 220 9.49 -9.79 -14.90
N ILE A 221 8.74 -10.11 -15.95
CA ILE A 221 7.67 -11.13 -15.89
C ILE A 221 8.26 -12.50 -15.53
N GLY A 222 9.31 -12.91 -16.23
CA GLY A 222 9.95 -14.20 -15.99
C GLY A 222 10.51 -14.34 -14.58
N SER A 223 11.25 -13.33 -14.10
CA SER A 223 11.78 -13.31 -12.74
C SER A 223 10.68 -13.27 -11.67
N ALA A 224 9.63 -12.47 -11.87
CA ALA A 224 8.54 -12.35 -10.92
C ALA A 224 7.75 -13.66 -10.75
N LEU A 225 7.40 -14.31 -11.86
CA LEU A 225 6.71 -15.61 -11.83
C LEU A 225 7.61 -16.71 -11.27
N PHE A 226 8.90 -16.73 -11.62
CA PHE A 226 9.86 -17.69 -11.10
C PHE A 226 10.05 -17.55 -9.58
N VAL A 227 10.24 -16.31 -9.08
CA VAL A 227 10.36 -16.04 -7.65
C VAL A 227 9.06 -16.36 -6.93
N SER A 228 7.89 -16.04 -7.52
CA SER A 228 6.59 -16.44 -6.97
C SER A 228 6.51 -17.97 -6.76
N ALA A 229 6.91 -18.76 -7.76
CA ALA A 229 6.89 -20.21 -7.67
C ALA A 229 7.84 -20.75 -6.59
N ILE A 230 9.09 -20.24 -6.53
CA ILE A 230 10.07 -20.66 -5.52
C ILE A 230 9.59 -20.33 -4.11
N THR A 231 9.09 -19.11 -3.89
CA THR A 231 8.71 -18.65 -2.55
C THR A 231 7.48 -19.37 -2.01
N GLN A 232 6.55 -19.80 -2.85
CA GLN A 232 5.44 -20.66 -2.46
C GLN A 232 5.90 -22.04 -1.99
N ASN A 233 6.94 -22.61 -2.64
CA ASN A 233 7.56 -23.85 -2.21
C ASN A 233 8.34 -23.66 -0.89
N LEU A 234 9.09 -22.57 -0.76
CA LEU A 234 9.76 -22.20 0.50
C LEU A 234 8.76 -22.00 1.64
N GLY A 235 7.63 -21.33 1.38
CA GLY A 235 6.56 -21.15 2.36
C GLY A 235 6.00 -22.48 2.86
N THR A 236 5.81 -23.46 1.95
CA THR A 236 5.38 -24.81 2.31
C THR A 236 6.45 -25.53 3.15
N TYR A 237 7.71 -25.43 2.74
CA TYR A 237 8.84 -26.05 3.42
C TYR A 237 9.02 -25.50 4.84
N PHE A 238 9.06 -24.17 5.00
CA PHE A 238 9.22 -23.54 6.31
C PHE A 238 8.03 -23.77 7.23
N ASN A 239 6.80 -23.78 6.72
CA ASN A 239 5.63 -24.12 7.52
C ASN A 239 5.71 -25.57 8.06
N GLY A 240 6.28 -26.50 7.28
CA GLY A 240 6.48 -27.87 7.72
C GLY A 240 7.53 -28.04 8.84
N ILE A 241 8.57 -27.19 8.87
CA ILE A 241 9.66 -27.27 9.86
C ILE A 241 9.38 -26.34 11.07
N MET A 242 8.83 -25.17 10.81
CA MET A 242 8.57 -24.13 11.79
C MET A 242 7.10 -23.67 11.70
N PRO A 243 6.16 -24.42 12.29
CA PRO A 243 4.72 -24.11 12.18
C PRO A 243 4.27 -22.89 13.00
N PHE A 244 5.21 -22.05 13.42
CA PHE A 244 4.94 -20.79 14.14
C PHE A 244 4.17 -19.79 13.28
N PHE A 245 4.45 -19.75 11.97
CA PHE A 245 3.69 -19.01 11.00
C PHE A 245 3.06 -19.97 9.98
N ASP A 246 1.93 -19.56 9.40
CA ASP A 246 1.30 -20.29 8.31
C ASP A 246 2.11 -20.21 6.99
N LYS A 247 1.70 -21.03 6.01
CA LYS A 247 2.34 -21.06 4.69
C LYS A 247 2.38 -19.72 3.99
N ALA A 248 1.28 -18.93 4.07
CA ALA A 248 1.18 -17.65 3.37
C ALA A 248 2.15 -16.63 3.97
N THR A 249 2.23 -16.55 5.30
CA THR A 249 3.18 -15.69 6.02
C THR A 249 4.62 -16.05 5.68
N TRP A 250 5.01 -17.34 5.69
CA TRP A 250 6.34 -17.75 5.30
C TRP A 250 6.68 -17.42 3.84
N THR A 251 5.68 -17.54 2.94
CA THR A 251 5.85 -17.13 1.54
C THR A 251 6.12 -15.62 1.43
N VAL A 252 5.36 -14.79 2.15
CA VAL A 252 5.54 -13.32 2.16
C VAL A 252 6.91 -12.93 2.74
N ILE A 253 7.36 -13.56 3.82
CA ILE A 253 8.70 -13.33 4.39
C ILE A 253 9.77 -13.69 3.37
N SER A 254 9.69 -14.86 2.77
CA SER A 254 10.68 -15.36 1.79
C SER A 254 10.80 -14.44 0.58
N ILE A 255 9.65 -14.01 0.03
CA ILE A 255 9.64 -13.13 -1.14
C ILE A 255 10.19 -11.75 -0.82
N THR A 256 9.90 -11.24 0.39
CA THR A 256 10.42 -9.95 0.85
C THR A 256 11.95 -9.97 0.88
N VAL A 257 12.56 -10.99 1.47
CA VAL A 257 14.02 -11.11 1.54
C VAL A 257 14.62 -11.20 0.13
N ILE A 258 14.08 -12.08 -0.72
CA ILE A 258 14.58 -12.26 -2.10
C ILE A 258 14.43 -10.98 -2.91
N ALA A 259 13.31 -10.28 -2.79
CA ALA A 259 13.05 -9.05 -3.52
C ALA A 259 13.99 -7.90 -3.09
N LEU A 260 14.25 -7.74 -1.80
CA LEU A 260 15.19 -6.72 -1.28
C LEU A 260 16.63 -7.00 -1.70
N VAL A 261 17.05 -8.26 -1.72
CA VAL A 261 18.36 -8.65 -2.28
C VAL A 261 18.39 -8.35 -3.78
N GLY A 262 17.34 -8.70 -4.52
CA GLY A 262 17.18 -8.39 -5.94
C GLY A 262 17.22 -6.88 -6.22
N ALA A 263 16.63 -6.06 -5.35
CA ALA A 263 16.62 -4.60 -5.48
C ALA A 263 18.03 -3.98 -5.44
N MET A 264 18.95 -4.60 -4.71
CA MET A 264 20.35 -4.18 -4.63
C MET A 264 21.21 -4.67 -5.82
N SER A 265 20.65 -5.54 -6.68
CA SER A 265 21.29 -6.10 -7.86
C SER A 265 20.99 -5.31 -9.15
N PRO A 266 21.59 -5.63 -10.31
CA PRO A 266 21.20 -5.05 -11.60
C PRO A 266 19.72 -5.22 -11.95
N LEU A 267 19.04 -6.25 -11.42
CA LEU A 267 17.61 -6.49 -11.64
C LEU A 267 16.72 -5.37 -11.06
N GLY A 268 17.10 -4.81 -9.90
CA GLY A 268 16.39 -3.66 -9.31
C GLY A 268 16.46 -2.37 -10.14
N LYS A 269 17.37 -2.30 -11.12
CA LYS A 269 17.55 -1.16 -12.03
C LYS A 269 16.85 -1.37 -13.39
N VAL A 270 16.12 -2.46 -13.58
CA VAL A 270 15.38 -2.76 -14.81
C VAL A 270 14.12 -1.90 -14.86
N ALA A 271 13.91 -1.19 -15.97
CA ALA A 271 12.73 -0.35 -16.17
C ALA A 271 11.46 -1.19 -16.36
N GLY A 272 10.32 -0.71 -15.84
CA GLY A 272 9.01 -1.34 -16.00
C GLY A 272 8.52 -2.12 -14.78
N SER A 273 9.32 -2.22 -13.70
CA SER A 273 8.90 -2.93 -12.48
C SER A 273 7.68 -2.30 -11.82
N SER A 274 7.56 -0.95 -11.82
CA SER A 274 6.41 -0.23 -11.32
C SER A 274 5.15 -0.53 -12.11
N GLU A 275 5.26 -0.40 -13.42
CA GLU A 275 4.15 -0.58 -14.36
C GLU A 275 3.62 -1.99 -14.28
N LEU A 276 4.50 -2.99 -14.28
CA LEU A 276 4.11 -4.39 -14.19
C LEU A 276 3.55 -4.75 -12.81
N SER A 277 4.11 -4.22 -11.73
CA SER A 277 3.55 -4.43 -10.40
C SER A 277 2.14 -3.85 -10.25
N ASN A 278 1.86 -2.70 -10.88
CA ASN A 278 0.53 -2.12 -10.91
C ASN A 278 -0.45 -2.96 -11.74
N VAL A 279 -0.04 -3.49 -12.91
CA VAL A 279 -0.88 -4.42 -13.68
C VAL A 279 -1.28 -5.62 -12.84
N PHE A 280 -0.33 -6.20 -12.11
CA PHE A 280 -0.61 -7.33 -11.22
C PHE A 280 -1.47 -6.93 -10.03
N LEU A 281 -1.25 -5.75 -9.42
CA LEU A 281 -2.06 -5.23 -8.32
C LEU A 281 -3.53 -5.09 -8.72
N TYR A 282 -3.81 -4.42 -9.84
CA TYR A 282 -5.18 -4.26 -10.32
C TYR A 282 -5.83 -5.60 -10.66
N THR A 283 -5.08 -6.54 -11.23
CA THR A 283 -5.56 -7.90 -11.49
C THR A 283 -5.93 -8.62 -10.20
N VAL A 284 -5.06 -8.58 -9.18
CA VAL A 284 -5.33 -9.23 -7.88
C VAL A 284 -6.52 -8.59 -7.18
N VAL A 285 -6.60 -7.26 -7.15
CA VAL A 285 -7.72 -6.53 -6.54
C VAL A 285 -9.05 -6.86 -7.22
N ALA A 286 -9.09 -6.95 -8.55
CA ALA A 286 -10.29 -7.37 -9.27
C ALA A 286 -10.69 -8.83 -8.93
N LEU A 287 -9.70 -9.73 -8.85
CA LEU A 287 -9.94 -11.11 -8.42
C LEU A 287 -10.54 -11.18 -7.02
N LEU A 288 -9.96 -10.47 -6.04
CA LEU A 288 -10.46 -10.44 -4.67
C LEU A 288 -11.90 -9.91 -4.61
N ALA A 289 -12.15 -8.74 -5.22
CA ALA A 289 -13.47 -8.13 -5.27
C ALA A 289 -14.54 -9.01 -5.95
N SER A 290 -14.12 -9.90 -6.86
CA SER A 290 -15.03 -10.82 -7.55
C SER A 290 -15.65 -11.91 -6.66
N ARG A 291 -15.21 -12.00 -5.42
CA ARG A 291 -15.72 -12.91 -4.37
C ARG A 291 -16.48 -12.18 -3.26
N ALA A 292 -16.42 -10.84 -3.23
CA ALA A 292 -17.08 -10.03 -2.22
C ALA A 292 -18.53 -9.71 -2.60
N ASN A 293 -19.40 -9.53 -1.58
CA ASN A 293 -20.82 -9.22 -1.76
C ASN A 293 -21.11 -7.83 -1.14
N LEU A 294 -21.68 -6.92 -1.94
CA LEU A 294 -22.01 -5.57 -1.51
C LEU A 294 -22.99 -5.52 -0.32
N ALA A 295 -23.88 -6.50 -0.20
CA ALA A 295 -24.84 -6.57 0.90
C ALA A 295 -24.16 -6.78 2.27
N GLU A 296 -22.90 -7.22 2.29
CA GLU A 296 -22.10 -7.40 3.51
C GLU A 296 -21.50 -6.11 4.04
N LEU A 297 -21.51 -4.98 3.28
CA LEU A 297 -21.01 -3.67 3.71
C LEU A 297 -22.01 -2.83 4.52
N ARG A 298 -22.85 -3.49 5.31
CA ARG A 298 -23.89 -2.82 6.09
C ARG A 298 -23.35 -1.85 7.15
N ASP A 299 -22.23 -2.20 7.77
CA ASP A 299 -21.66 -1.46 8.90
C ASP A 299 -20.56 -0.46 8.49
N ALA A 300 -20.46 -0.12 7.20
CA ALA A 300 -19.47 0.82 6.67
C ALA A 300 -19.36 2.16 7.44
N PRO A 301 -20.45 2.81 7.92
CA PRO A 301 -20.32 4.07 8.65
C PRO A 301 -19.48 3.99 9.92
N ILE A 302 -19.58 2.88 10.68
CA ILE A 302 -18.81 2.70 11.92
C ILE A 302 -17.33 2.46 11.61
N TRP A 303 -17.05 1.77 10.51
CA TRP A 303 -15.71 1.55 10.01
C TRP A 303 -15.04 2.86 9.54
N ILE A 304 -15.75 3.71 8.81
CA ILE A 304 -15.29 5.05 8.41
C ILE A 304 -14.98 5.90 9.66
N LEU A 305 -15.87 5.89 10.67
CA LEU A 305 -15.60 6.59 11.93
C LEU A 305 -14.30 6.10 12.59
N SER A 306 -14.04 4.78 12.58
CA SER A 306 -12.79 4.23 13.11
C SER A 306 -11.56 4.72 12.33
N GLY A 307 -11.66 4.86 11.01
CA GLY A 307 -10.59 5.40 10.18
C GLY A 307 -10.24 6.85 10.54
N PHE A 308 -11.24 7.72 10.71
CA PHE A 308 -11.02 9.09 11.20
C PHE A 308 -10.41 9.12 12.60
N MET A 309 -10.78 8.22 13.49
CA MET A 309 -10.15 8.12 14.81
C MET A 309 -8.68 7.74 14.71
N ILE A 310 -8.32 6.78 13.85
CA ILE A 310 -6.94 6.39 13.58
C ILE A 310 -6.12 7.58 13.09
N LEU A 311 -6.62 8.30 12.08
CA LEU A 311 -5.97 9.50 11.54
C LEU A 311 -5.85 10.62 12.57
N GLY A 312 -6.86 10.78 13.42
CA GLY A 312 -6.85 11.72 14.53
C GLY A 312 -5.72 11.43 15.52
N PHE A 313 -5.60 10.19 15.98
CA PHE A 313 -4.49 9.77 16.86
C PHE A 313 -3.13 9.93 16.18
N HIS A 314 -3.00 9.49 14.93
CA HIS A 314 -1.80 9.68 14.14
C HIS A 314 -1.40 11.16 14.04
N GLY A 315 -2.33 12.04 13.67
CA GLY A 315 -2.09 13.47 13.53
C GLY A 315 -1.64 14.12 14.85
N ILE A 316 -2.30 13.79 15.96
CA ILE A 316 -1.91 14.29 17.30
C ILE A 316 -0.49 13.86 17.65
N VAL A 317 -0.16 12.59 17.48
CA VAL A 317 1.19 12.08 17.75
C VAL A 317 2.22 12.77 16.85
N MET A 318 1.95 12.94 15.55
CA MET A 318 2.84 13.62 14.62
C MET A 318 3.10 15.08 15.02
N VAL A 319 2.08 15.82 15.43
CA VAL A 319 2.22 17.21 15.87
C VAL A 319 3.06 17.30 17.17
N ILE A 320 2.81 16.41 18.12
CA ILE A 320 3.59 16.34 19.37
C ILE A 320 5.06 16.03 19.07
N MET A 321 5.33 15.02 18.25
CA MET A 321 6.69 14.61 17.86
C MET A 321 7.40 15.70 17.05
N ALA A 322 6.70 16.38 16.16
CA ALA A 322 7.25 17.52 15.43
C ALA A 322 7.70 18.64 16.38
N LYS A 323 6.94 18.90 17.44
CA LYS A 323 7.31 19.89 18.44
C LYS A 323 8.52 19.47 19.28
N ILE A 324 8.57 18.22 19.72
CA ILE A 324 9.65 17.68 20.56
C ILE A 324 10.98 17.64 19.78
N PHE A 325 10.94 17.11 18.56
CA PHE A 325 12.13 16.89 17.73
C PHE A 325 12.43 18.03 16.75
N LYS A 326 11.69 19.14 16.83
CA LYS A 326 11.86 20.33 15.98
C LYS A 326 11.80 19.96 14.49
N LEU A 327 10.82 19.13 14.11
CA LEU A 327 10.62 18.72 12.73
C LEU A 327 9.90 19.83 11.96
N ASP A 328 10.26 19.99 10.71
CA ASP A 328 9.59 20.90 9.79
C ASP A 328 8.29 20.29 9.24
N MET A 329 7.42 21.15 8.77
CA MET A 329 6.10 20.77 8.25
C MET A 329 6.21 19.84 7.04
N PHE A 330 7.15 20.14 6.12
CA PHE A 330 7.34 19.31 4.93
C PHE A 330 7.74 17.89 5.31
N THR A 331 8.79 17.72 6.10
CA THR A 331 9.29 16.40 6.53
C THR A 331 8.20 15.61 7.26
N SER A 332 7.40 16.28 8.14
CA SER A 332 6.34 15.64 8.90
C SER A 332 5.16 15.23 8.00
N ALA A 333 4.72 16.11 7.12
CA ALA A 333 3.59 15.84 6.23
C ALA A 333 3.93 14.81 5.14
N VAL A 334 5.16 14.88 4.57
CA VAL A 334 5.62 13.88 3.61
C VAL A 334 5.84 12.53 4.27
N ALA A 335 6.37 12.46 5.50
CA ALA A 335 6.50 11.20 6.22
C ALA A 335 5.13 10.54 6.48
N SER A 336 4.13 11.34 6.89
CA SER A 336 2.76 10.86 7.04
C SER A 336 2.21 10.33 5.71
N LEU A 337 2.31 11.10 4.63
CA LEU A 337 1.72 10.73 3.35
C LEU A 337 2.53 9.67 2.60
N ALA A 338 3.83 9.57 2.84
CA ALA A 338 4.68 8.48 2.34
C ALA A 338 4.26 7.12 2.92
N ASN A 339 3.79 7.12 4.16
CA ASN A 339 3.17 5.96 4.79
C ASN A 339 1.75 5.74 4.21
N ILE A 340 0.82 6.68 4.44
CA ILE A 340 -0.63 6.48 4.19
C ILE A 340 -0.94 6.41 2.69
N GLY A 341 -0.30 7.23 1.86
CA GLY A 341 -0.60 7.32 0.43
C GLY A 341 0.50 6.80 -0.50
N GLY A 342 1.64 6.41 0.07
CA GLY A 342 2.74 5.80 -0.66
C GLY A 342 3.26 6.64 -1.83
N THR A 343 3.74 5.95 -2.88
CA THR A 343 4.36 6.57 -4.06
C THR A 343 3.39 7.33 -4.97
N ALA A 344 2.09 7.21 -4.76
CA ALA A 344 1.09 7.91 -5.56
C ALA A 344 0.92 9.36 -5.10
N SER A 345 0.84 9.62 -3.80
CA SER A 345 0.44 10.92 -3.26
C SER A 345 1.56 11.70 -2.56
N ALA A 346 2.55 11.02 -1.96
CA ALA A 346 3.66 11.73 -1.33
C ALA A 346 4.43 12.65 -2.30
N PRO A 347 4.71 12.25 -3.57
CA PRO A 347 5.30 13.13 -4.56
C PRO A 347 4.43 14.33 -4.93
N VAL A 348 3.10 14.18 -4.93
CA VAL A 348 2.15 15.28 -5.22
C VAL A 348 2.22 16.33 -4.11
N LEU A 349 2.23 15.90 -2.84
CA LEU A 349 2.41 16.80 -1.71
C LEU A 349 3.75 17.51 -1.75
N ALA A 350 4.82 16.79 -2.10
CA ALA A 350 6.15 17.36 -2.24
C ALA A 350 6.19 18.41 -3.36
N ALA A 351 5.60 18.13 -4.53
CA ALA A 351 5.52 19.07 -5.63
C ALA A 351 4.74 20.34 -5.28
N ALA A 352 3.68 20.22 -4.47
CA ALA A 352 2.91 21.36 -3.97
C ALA A 352 3.72 22.26 -3.02
N TYR A 353 4.73 21.72 -2.33
CA TYR A 353 5.65 22.49 -1.50
C TYR A 353 6.86 23.00 -2.30
N SER A 354 7.58 22.11 -2.96
CA SER A 354 8.72 22.38 -3.84
C SER A 354 9.00 21.21 -4.78
N GLY A 355 9.07 21.44 -6.08
CA GLY A 355 9.35 20.40 -7.08
C GLY A 355 10.69 19.68 -6.87
N SER A 356 11.69 20.36 -6.32
CA SER A 356 13.01 19.79 -6.02
C SER A 356 12.96 18.70 -4.92
N LEU A 357 11.89 18.63 -4.13
CA LEU A 357 11.73 17.68 -3.04
C LEU A 357 10.93 16.42 -3.42
N VAL A 358 10.44 16.34 -4.66
CA VAL A 358 9.75 15.14 -5.17
C VAL A 358 10.59 13.86 -5.03
N PRO A 359 11.91 13.84 -5.32
CA PRO A 359 12.74 12.65 -5.11
C PRO A 359 12.78 12.16 -3.66
N VAL A 360 12.80 13.09 -2.71
CA VAL A 360 12.76 12.78 -1.28
C VAL A 360 11.48 12.03 -0.93
N ALA A 361 10.33 12.54 -1.38
CA ALA A 361 9.04 11.93 -1.13
C ALA A 361 8.91 10.54 -1.74
N ILE A 362 9.45 10.34 -2.96
CA ILE A 362 9.47 9.02 -3.61
C ILE A 362 10.28 8.02 -2.77
N LEU A 363 11.48 8.38 -2.31
CA LEU A 363 12.32 7.48 -1.52
C LEU A 363 11.69 7.18 -0.15
N MET A 364 11.08 8.16 0.50
CA MET A 364 10.34 7.94 1.74
C MET A 364 9.17 6.98 1.53
N ALA A 365 8.43 7.12 0.43
CA ALA A 365 7.31 6.24 0.12
C ALA A 365 7.76 4.80 -0.21
N LEU A 366 8.94 4.63 -0.83
CA LEU A 366 9.51 3.30 -1.08
C LEU A 366 9.87 2.55 0.22
N MET A 367 10.23 3.26 1.30
CA MET A 367 10.41 2.62 2.61
C MET A 367 9.14 1.93 3.10
N GLY A 368 7.99 2.51 2.82
CA GLY A 368 6.70 1.95 3.17
C GLY A 368 6.51 0.53 2.62
N TYR A 369 6.95 0.25 1.42
CA TYR A 369 6.87 -1.09 0.84
C TYR A 369 7.60 -2.14 1.68
N ILE A 370 8.71 -1.76 2.31
CA ILE A 370 9.49 -2.64 3.18
C ILE A 370 8.79 -2.86 4.52
N VAL A 371 8.28 -1.77 5.11
CA VAL A 371 7.76 -1.75 6.48
C VAL A 371 6.30 -2.18 6.58
N GLY A 372 5.49 -1.87 5.55
CA GLY A 372 4.03 -1.94 5.63
C GLY A 372 3.48 -3.32 5.95
N THR A 373 3.96 -4.38 5.28
CA THR A 373 3.47 -5.74 5.55
C THR A 373 3.76 -6.16 6.98
N PHE A 374 5.00 -5.99 7.45
CA PHE A 374 5.38 -6.36 8.82
C PHE A 374 4.70 -5.47 9.86
N GLY A 375 4.59 -4.17 9.58
CA GLY A 375 3.89 -3.21 10.43
C GLY A 375 2.42 -3.58 10.60
N GLY A 376 1.73 -3.93 9.52
CA GLY A 376 0.34 -4.41 9.55
C GLY A 376 0.19 -5.70 10.36
N LEU A 377 1.06 -6.69 10.15
CA LEU A 377 1.02 -7.96 10.88
C LEU A 377 1.30 -7.79 12.38
N ILE A 378 2.30 -7.00 12.76
CA ILE A 378 2.64 -6.72 14.17
C ILE A 378 1.48 -5.97 14.84
N THR A 379 0.96 -4.93 14.20
CA THR A 379 -0.17 -4.15 14.71
C THR A 379 -1.41 -5.02 14.86
N GLY A 380 -1.69 -5.89 13.87
CA GLY A 380 -2.78 -6.85 13.91
C GLY A 380 -2.67 -7.82 15.10
N ASN A 381 -1.49 -8.38 15.33
CA ASN A 381 -1.24 -9.26 16.48
C ASN A 381 -1.47 -8.55 17.82
N ILE A 382 -1.15 -7.25 17.93
CA ILE A 382 -1.43 -6.50 19.16
C ILE A 382 -2.93 -6.24 19.28
N MET A 383 -3.62 -5.88 18.19
CA MET A 383 -5.07 -5.67 18.20
C MET A 383 -5.84 -6.95 18.56
N SER A 384 -5.37 -8.13 18.13
CA SER A 384 -6.02 -9.42 18.44
C SER A 384 -6.09 -9.77 19.93
N ILE A 385 -5.39 -9.02 20.80
CA ILE A 385 -5.46 -9.19 22.26
C ILE A 385 -6.78 -8.62 22.82
N PHE A 386 -7.41 -7.71 22.09
CA PHE A 386 -8.64 -7.03 22.56
C PHE A 386 -9.93 -7.69 22.06
N GLY A 387 -9.87 -8.58 21.04
CA GLY A 387 -11.07 -9.21 20.51
C GLY A 387 -10.83 -10.33 19.52
#